data_6e21bc792e69d4b18a3f5ba2547c580d
#
_entry.id   6e21bc792e69d4b18a3f5ba2547c580d
#
_cell.length_a   1.000
_cell.length_b   1.000
_cell.length_c   1.000
_cell.angle_alpha   90.00
_cell.angle_beta   90.00
_cell.angle_gamma   90.00
#
_symmetry.space_group_name_H-M   'P 1'
#
loop_
_entity.id
_entity.type
_entity.pdbx_description
1 polymer ?
#
loop_
_entity_poly.entity_id
_entity_poly.type
_entity_poly.pdbx_seq_one_letter_code
_entity_poly.pdbx_strand_id
1 'polypeptide(L)'
;MRTKMDKLEMKSVSVAQGNIEKIRQLFPDAVTEVEKDGKTELAIDFDVLKQELSESLIGEGKERYQMTWPGKRQAVVLANTSTTDTLRPCKEESVDFDNTQNLYIEGDNLNVLKLLRETYLGKIKMIYIDPPYNTGNDSFVYNDCYSMDEEEFLKAGGYYDENGNRVIDVKENKESNGRFHTDWLNMLYPRLRLARDLLTDDGVIFISIDDNEQANLKKICDEIFGESNFIGELVRMVMEGGKSDSQGIAIEHEYCLIYIKQDINGINQRIAGKQDHYNKKDNHFEERGYYYLKPLENGGLGYVPSLDYPIIGPDGKEIYPGGAHGDNGYRWVWGREKFNRALSLDMIEFSVSQKDSTKYKVYYKIYEKVDTDCMPIIKMLPFGSLYLDGFTNRQAIIEVKKIFGDRIFSYPGELYY
;
A
#
# COMPACT_ATOMS: atom_id res chain seq x y z
N MET A 1 -7.24 50.53 33.43
CA MET A 1 -6.21 49.70 32.75
C MET A 1 -6.91 48.65 31.93
N ARG A 2 -6.94 48.76 30.58
CA ARG A 2 -7.45 47.72 29.69
C ARG A 2 -6.31 46.74 29.47
N THR A 3 -6.44 45.53 30.01
CA THR A 3 -5.53 44.42 29.72
C THR A 3 -5.63 44.11 28.22
N LYS A 4 -4.51 44.29 27.50
CA LYS A 4 -4.38 43.80 26.11
C LYS A 4 -4.57 42.31 26.15
N MET A 5 -5.67 41.81 25.58
CA MET A 5 -5.79 40.37 25.27
C MET A 5 -4.76 40.08 24.18
N ASP A 6 -3.80 39.19 24.49
CA ASP A 6 -2.92 38.64 23.49
C ASP A 6 -3.77 37.91 22.47
N LYS A 7 -3.57 38.25 21.18
CA LYS A 7 -4.22 37.55 20.09
C LYS A 7 -3.69 36.12 20.11
N LEU A 8 -4.59 35.14 20.25
CA LEU A 8 -4.29 33.75 19.99
C LEU A 8 -3.77 33.62 18.54
N GLU A 9 -2.54 33.19 18.38
CA GLU A 9 -2.02 32.79 17.07
C GLU A 9 -2.74 31.55 16.63
N MET A 10 -3.52 31.66 15.54
CA MET A 10 -4.15 30.50 14.89
C MET A 10 -3.10 29.79 14.04
N LYS A 11 -2.50 28.75 14.60
CA LYS A 11 -1.55 27.85 13.89
C LYS A 11 -2.04 26.42 14.03
N SER A 12 -1.81 25.60 13.00
CA SER A 12 -2.00 24.15 13.12
C SER A 12 -1.05 23.56 14.16
N VAL A 13 -1.44 22.46 14.80
CA VAL A 13 -0.62 21.79 15.82
C VAL A 13 0.69 21.30 15.20
N SER A 14 1.82 21.67 15.80
CA SER A 14 3.13 21.19 15.39
C SER A 14 3.24 19.68 15.66
N VAL A 15 3.51 18.90 14.59
CA VAL A 15 3.77 17.45 14.70
C VAL A 15 4.95 17.16 15.61
N ALA A 16 6.00 17.96 15.51
CA ALA A 16 7.20 17.80 16.32
C ALA A 16 6.89 17.97 17.81
N GLN A 17 6.14 19.00 18.19
CA GLN A 17 5.74 19.21 19.57
C GLN A 17 4.87 18.06 20.11
N GLY A 18 3.91 17.57 19.32
CA GLY A 18 3.10 16.43 19.70
C GLY A 18 3.93 15.14 19.88
N ASN A 19 4.94 14.92 19.07
CA ASN A 19 5.85 13.77 19.19
C ASN A 19 6.79 13.93 20.39
N ILE A 20 7.33 15.12 20.65
CA ILE A 20 8.15 15.41 21.83
C ILE A 20 7.37 15.16 23.11
N GLU A 21 6.11 15.58 23.19
CA GLU A 21 5.27 15.34 24.36
C GLU A 21 4.99 13.85 24.59
N LYS A 22 4.77 13.06 23.55
CA LYS A 22 4.65 11.60 23.65
C LYS A 22 5.94 10.94 24.15
N ILE A 23 7.09 11.41 23.66
CA ILE A 23 8.39 10.92 24.12
C ILE A 23 8.63 11.34 25.57
N ARG A 24 8.28 12.55 25.95
CA ARG A 24 8.36 13.03 27.32
C ARG A 24 7.55 12.18 28.31
N GLN A 25 6.37 11.72 27.88
CA GLN A 25 5.55 10.83 28.74
C GLN A 25 6.19 9.45 28.94
N LEU A 26 6.92 8.94 27.97
CA LEU A 26 7.56 7.62 28.01
C LEU A 26 9.01 7.70 28.55
N PHE A 27 9.75 8.75 28.18
CA PHE A 27 11.18 8.93 28.45
C PHE A 27 11.45 10.39 28.85
N PRO A 28 11.05 10.81 30.08
CA PRO A 28 11.16 12.22 30.49
C PRO A 28 12.60 12.73 30.47
N ASP A 29 13.58 11.88 30.80
CA ASP A 29 15.00 12.24 30.84
C ASP A 29 15.62 12.49 29.45
N ALA A 30 14.97 11.99 28.39
CA ALA A 30 15.38 12.22 27.01
C ALA A 30 14.87 13.55 26.43
N VAL A 31 14.13 14.35 27.19
CA VAL A 31 13.64 15.67 26.74
C VAL A 31 14.40 16.77 27.45
N THR A 32 15.01 17.63 26.66
CA THR A 32 15.79 18.78 27.15
C THR A 32 15.23 20.10 26.63
N GLU A 33 15.65 21.20 27.22
CA GLU A 33 15.31 22.55 26.77
C GLU A 33 16.43 23.11 25.93
N VAL A 34 16.09 23.64 24.75
CA VAL A 34 17.02 24.35 23.87
C VAL A 34 16.53 25.79 23.63
N GLU A 35 17.46 26.73 23.61
CA GLU A 35 17.15 28.11 23.29
C GLU A 35 17.22 28.32 21.78
N LYS A 36 16.09 28.76 21.17
CA LYS A 36 15.99 29.08 19.75
C LYS A 36 15.27 30.43 19.61
N ASP A 37 15.90 31.38 18.91
CA ASP A 37 15.33 32.69 18.65
C ASP A 37 14.87 33.44 19.92
N GLY A 38 15.60 33.26 21.03
CA GLY A 38 15.28 33.89 22.35
C GLY A 38 14.02 33.26 23.02
N LYS A 39 13.57 32.10 22.56
CA LYS A 39 12.51 31.30 23.19
C LYS A 39 13.06 29.95 23.59
N THR A 40 12.66 29.46 24.73
CA THR A 40 12.98 28.11 25.18
C THR A 40 12.00 27.13 24.53
N GLU A 41 12.51 26.15 23.77
CA GLU A 41 11.74 25.08 23.15
C GLU A 41 12.20 23.75 23.69
N LEU A 42 11.26 22.75 23.74
CA LEU A 42 11.59 21.38 24.10
C LEU A 42 12.23 20.68 22.91
N ALA A 43 13.30 19.94 23.15
CA ALA A 43 14.00 19.12 22.19
C ALA A 43 14.28 17.73 22.79
N ILE A 44 14.58 16.77 21.91
CA ILE A 44 14.93 15.41 22.31
C ILE A 44 16.44 15.26 22.30
N ASP A 45 17.00 14.81 23.42
CA ASP A 45 18.35 14.28 23.48
C ASP A 45 18.34 12.84 22.95
N PHE A 46 18.78 12.68 21.69
CA PHE A 46 18.79 11.39 21.02
C PHE A 46 19.80 10.39 21.59
N ASP A 47 20.85 10.88 22.25
CA ASP A 47 21.83 10.00 22.86
C ASP A 47 21.28 9.42 24.16
N VAL A 48 20.58 10.20 24.95
CA VAL A 48 19.85 9.73 26.13
C VAL A 48 18.73 8.79 25.72
N LEU A 49 17.88 9.16 24.73
CA LEU A 49 16.81 8.32 24.26
C LEU A 49 17.29 6.97 23.72
N LYS A 50 18.42 6.98 23.01
CA LYS A 50 19.05 5.76 22.49
C LYS A 50 19.55 4.86 23.63
N GLN A 51 20.05 5.44 24.70
CA GLN A 51 20.50 4.72 25.88
C GLN A 51 19.35 4.07 26.62
N GLU A 52 18.23 4.79 26.80
CA GLU A 52 17.00 4.29 27.43
C GLU A 52 16.33 3.14 26.66
N LEU A 53 16.49 3.13 25.31
CA LEU A 53 15.89 2.11 24.43
C LEU A 53 16.81 0.92 24.14
N SER A 54 18.02 0.87 24.68
CA SER A 54 19.02 -0.12 24.28
C SER A 54 19.44 -1.01 25.47
N GLU A 55 19.19 -2.31 25.38
CA GLU A 55 19.80 -3.33 26.24
C GLU A 55 21.29 -3.52 25.94
N SER A 56 21.74 -3.07 24.78
CA SER A 56 23.16 -3.08 24.36
C SER A 56 23.49 -1.82 23.56
N LEU A 57 24.65 -1.24 23.82
CA LEU A 57 25.17 -0.08 23.05
C LEU A 57 25.23 -0.43 21.56
N ILE A 58 24.45 0.27 20.74
CA ILE A 58 24.60 0.26 19.29
C ILE A 58 25.82 1.14 19.01
N GLY A 59 26.99 0.50 18.80
CA GLY A 59 28.21 1.23 18.52
C GLY A 59 28.09 2.12 17.28
N GLU A 60 28.80 3.25 17.31
CA GLU A 60 29.05 4.05 16.13
C GLU A 60 29.65 3.14 15.05
N GLY A 61 28.96 3.01 13.90
CA GLY A 61 29.47 2.24 12.75
C GLY A 61 28.63 1.08 12.25
N LYS A 62 27.45 0.79 12.82
CA LYS A 62 26.49 -0.11 12.14
C LYS A 62 25.75 0.67 11.07
N GLU A 63 26.26 0.59 9.85
CA GLU A 63 25.60 1.12 8.66
C GLU A 63 24.20 0.47 8.57
N ARG A 64 23.15 1.31 8.49
CA ARG A 64 21.78 0.89 8.19
C ARG A 64 21.47 1.26 6.76
N TYR A 65 20.79 0.38 6.05
CA TYR A 65 20.22 0.74 4.76
C TYR A 65 19.28 1.92 4.93
N GLN A 66 19.59 3.01 4.28
CA GLN A 66 18.78 4.23 4.30
C GLN A 66 18.90 4.93 2.95
N MET A 67 17.76 5.20 2.30
CA MET A 67 17.75 6.05 1.13
C MET A 67 17.97 7.51 1.56
N THR A 68 18.99 8.16 1.00
CA THR A 68 19.32 9.56 1.28
C THR A 68 19.41 10.36 -0.02
N TRP A 69 19.00 11.61 0.03
CA TRP A 69 19.12 12.57 -1.06
C TRP A 69 19.27 13.98 -0.52
N PRO A 70 19.79 14.95 -1.31
CA PRO A 70 19.88 16.35 -0.90
C PRO A 70 18.50 16.92 -0.58
N GLY A 71 18.32 17.51 0.62
CA GLY A 71 17.05 18.08 1.06
C GLY A 71 16.12 17.14 1.85
N LYS A 72 16.42 15.84 1.99
CA LYS A 72 15.58 14.93 2.78
C LYS A 72 15.27 15.42 4.19
N ARG A 73 16.29 15.91 4.92
CA ARG A 73 16.07 16.44 6.27
C ARG A 73 15.11 17.62 6.28
N GLN A 74 15.21 18.47 5.27
CA GLN A 74 14.33 19.62 5.08
C GLN A 74 12.90 19.20 4.75
N ALA A 75 12.71 18.20 3.89
CA ALA A 75 11.40 17.61 3.60
C ALA A 75 10.73 17.03 4.87
N VAL A 76 11.51 16.43 5.78
CA VAL A 76 11.01 15.99 7.10
C VAL A 76 10.54 17.17 7.93
N VAL A 77 11.35 18.23 8.03
CA VAL A 77 11.01 19.46 8.79
C VAL A 77 9.76 20.10 8.18
N LEU A 78 9.67 20.18 6.88
CA LEU A 78 8.53 20.75 6.16
C LEU A 78 7.21 20.04 6.49
N ALA A 79 7.21 18.72 6.59
CA ALA A 79 6.05 17.95 7.04
C ALA A 79 5.66 18.27 8.51
N ASN A 80 6.64 18.56 9.34
CA ASN A 80 6.44 18.79 10.79
C ASN A 80 6.07 20.23 11.13
N THR A 81 6.36 21.20 10.25
CA THR A 81 6.02 22.61 10.48
C THR A 81 4.53 22.85 10.37
N SER A 82 4.01 23.72 11.24
CA SER A 82 2.61 24.16 11.19
C SER A 82 2.37 25.15 10.05
N THR A 83 1.13 25.30 9.62
CA THR A 83 0.68 26.37 8.72
C THR A 83 -0.19 27.37 9.45
N THR A 84 -0.19 28.60 8.95
CA THR A 84 -1.10 29.69 9.41
C THR A 84 -2.32 29.84 8.51
N ASP A 85 -2.41 29.03 7.45
CA ASP A 85 -3.52 29.04 6.51
C ASP A 85 -4.82 28.57 7.16
N THR A 86 -5.93 28.85 6.52
CA THR A 86 -7.25 28.42 6.97
C THR A 86 -8.14 28.06 5.78
N LEU A 87 -8.96 27.04 5.95
CA LEU A 87 -9.95 26.68 4.96
C LEU A 87 -11.12 27.68 4.98
N ARG A 88 -11.55 28.15 3.82
CA ARG A 88 -12.68 29.08 3.66
C ARG A 88 -13.79 28.40 2.84
N PRO A 89 -15.01 28.29 3.38
CA PRO A 89 -16.14 27.80 2.60
C PRO A 89 -16.43 28.72 1.41
N CYS A 90 -16.60 28.15 0.22
CA CYS A 90 -17.05 28.85 -1.00
C CYS A 90 -18.46 28.39 -1.35
N LYS A 91 -19.49 29.02 -0.79
CA LYS A 91 -20.88 28.62 -0.98
C LYS A 91 -21.38 28.87 -2.40
N GLU A 92 -20.88 29.92 -3.03
CA GLU A 92 -21.28 30.36 -4.36
C GLU A 92 -20.93 29.33 -5.45
N GLU A 93 -19.85 28.56 -5.26
CA GLU A 93 -19.38 27.54 -6.20
C GLU A 93 -19.75 26.12 -5.76
N SER A 94 -20.36 25.97 -4.60
CA SER A 94 -20.72 24.67 -4.05
C SER A 94 -22.09 24.20 -4.53
N VAL A 95 -22.18 22.93 -4.91
CA VAL A 95 -23.46 22.27 -5.22
C VAL A 95 -24.00 21.61 -3.96
N ASP A 96 -25.20 22.04 -3.52
CA ASP A 96 -25.89 21.52 -2.32
C ASP A 96 -25.03 21.60 -1.05
N PHE A 97 -24.45 22.76 -0.80
CA PHE A 97 -23.50 23.02 0.29
C PHE A 97 -23.97 22.53 1.67
N ASP A 98 -25.26 22.69 1.96
CA ASP A 98 -25.80 22.41 3.30
C ASP A 98 -26.07 20.91 3.54
N ASN A 99 -26.22 20.09 2.49
CA ASN A 99 -26.56 18.67 2.61
C ASN A 99 -25.46 17.72 2.12
N THR A 100 -24.56 18.17 1.24
CA THR A 100 -23.48 17.33 0.72
C THR A 100 -22.50 16.95 1.84
N GLN A 101 -21.97 15.73 1.79
CA GLN A 101 -20.87 15.27 2.64
C GLN A 101 -19.54 15.23 1.87
N ASN A 102 -19.57 15.58 0.57
CA ASN A 102 -18.36 15.63 -0.26
C ASN A 102 -17.71 17.01 -0.12
N LEU A 103 -16.36 17.00 -0.06
CA LEU A 103 -15.56 18.22 0.02
C LEU A 103 -14.63 18.27 -1.20
N TYR A 104 -14.60 19.42 -1.88
CA TYR A 104 -13.56 19.79 -2.81
C TYR A 104 -12.73 20.91 -2.17
N ILE A 105 -11.42 20.73 -2.09
CA ILE A 105 -10.53 21.70 -1.44
C ILE A 105 -9.50 22.14 -2.47
N GLU A 106 -9.48 23.43 -2.78
CA GLU A 106 -8.52 24.05 -3.69
C GLU A 106 -7.43 24.78 -2.91
N GLY A 107 -6.16 24.57 -3.30
CA GLY A 107 -5.02 25.20 -2.69
C GLY A 107 -3.77 24.32 -2.72
N ASP A 108 -2.69 24.79 -2.08
CA ASP A 108 -1.49 23.97 -1.89
C ASP A 108 -1.81 22.74 -1.04
N ASN A 109 -1.64 21.56 -1.61
CA ASN A 109 -2.03 20.31 -0.98
C ASN A 109 -1.19 19.97 0.26
N LEU A 110 0.05 20.44 0.40
CA LEU A 110 0.85 20.25 1.62
C LEU A 110 0.23 21.02 2.80
N ASN A 111 -0.15 22.28 2.59
CA ASN A 111 -0.81 23.09 3.62
C ASN A 111 -2.21 22.54 3.93
N VAL A 112 -2.95 22.11 2.92
CA VAL A 112 -4.24 21.42 3.10
C VAL A 112 -4.10 20.16 3.96
N LEU A 113 -3.12 19.30 3.70
CA LEU A 113 -2.87 18.10 4.50
C LEU A 113 -2.56 18.45 5.97
N LYS A 114 -1.80 19.51 6.23
CA LYS A 114 -1.53 20.00 7.60
C LYS A 114 -2.80 20.45 8.31
N LEU A 115 -3.70 21.15 7.62
CA LEU A 115 -5.00 21.58 8.17
C LEU A 115 -5.93 20.39 8.42
N LEU A 116 -5.98 19.43 7.52
CA LEU A 116 -6.81 18.23 7.65
C LEU A 116 -6.41 17.37 8.85
N ARG A 117 -5.14 17.39 9.27
CA ARG A 117 -4.69 16.63 10.45
C ARG A 117 -5.45 16.98 11.73
N GLU A 118 -5.93 18.19 11.89
CA GLU A 118 -6.65 18.60 13.10
C GLU A 118 -8.00 17.88 13.24
N THR A 119 -8.67 17.59 12.13
CA THR A 119 -10.00 17.01 12.10
C THR A 119 -10.05 15.57 11.62
N TYR A 120 -9.11 15.16 10.76
CA TYR A 120 -9.10 13.86 10.07
C TYR A 120 -7.93 12.96 10.44
N LEU A 121 -7.16 13.26 11.48
CA LEU A 121 -6.08 12.39 11.97
C LEU A 121 -6.62 10.99 12.26
N GLY A 122 -6.08 9.98 11.57
CA GLY A 122 -6.50 8.58 11.74
C GLY A 122 -7.95 8.28 11.36
N LYS A 123 -8.57 9.06 10.46
CA LYS A 123 -9.99 8.89 10.08
C LYS A 123 -10.21 8.56 8.61
N ILE A 124 -9.22 8.69 7.76
CA ILE A 124 -9.34 8.45 6.33
C ILE A 124 -9.16 6.96 6.05
N LYS A 125 -10.13 6.34 5.41
CA LYS A 125 -10.10 4.91 5.08
C LYS A 125 -9.27 4.60 3.85
N MET A 126 -9.32 5.47 2.84
CA MET A 126 -8.62 5.28 1.57
C MET A 126 -8.10 6.61 1.06
N ILE A 127 -6.88 6.59 0.56
CA ILE A 127 -6.27 7.70 -0.17
C ILE A 127 -5.88 7.19 -1.55
N TYR A 128 -6.24 7.93 -2.60
CA TYR A 128 -5.72 7.73 -3.94
C TYR A 128 -5.02 9.00 -4.38
N ILE A 129 -3.80 8.87 -4.86
CA ILE A 129 -3.04 9.99 -5.43
C ILE A 129 -2.44 9.63 -6.77
N ASP A 130 -2.35 10.65 -7.59
CA ASP A 130 -1.74 10.67 -8.91
C ASP A 130 -0.72 11.80 -8.94
N PRO A 131 0.51 11.58 -8.45
CA PRO A 131 1.53 12.59 -8.42
C PRO A 131 2.06 12.87 -9.83
N PRO A 132 2.73 14.01 -10.09
CA PRO A 132 3.46 14.21 -11.33
C PRO A 132 4.47 13.07 -11.57
N TYR A 133 4.50 12.50 -12.78
CA TYR A 133 5.35 11.36 -13.11
C TYR A 133 6.82 11.71 -13.36
N ASN A 134 7.15 13.00 -13.36
CA ASN A 134 8.50 13.50 -13.58
C ASN A 134 9.08 13.07 -14.94
N THR A 135 8.31 13.25 -16.00
CA THR A 135 8.67 12.81 -17.37
C THR A 135 9.69 13.71 -18.06
N GLY A 136 10.13 14.79 -17.40
CA GLY A 136 11.03 15.80 -17.98
C GLY A 136 10.37 16.81 -18.90
N ASN A 137 9.10 16.59 -19.25
CA ASN A 137 8.26 17.50 -20.06
C ASN A 137 7.14 18.12 -19.23
N ASP A 138 7.11 17.85 -17.94
CA ASP A 138 6.08 18.36 -17.04
C ASP A 138 6.29 19.86 -16.84
N SER A 139 5.29 20.64 -17.20
CA SER A 139 5.25 22.09 -16.91
C SER A 139 5.03 22.40 -15.42
N PHE A 140 5.17 21.40 -14.58
CA PHE A 140 4.92 21.50 -13.14
C PHE A 140 6.12 22.12 -12.42
N VAL A 141 5.85 23.16 -11.65
CA VAL A 141 6.84 23.84 -10.80
C VAL A 141 6.77 23.24 -9.40
N TYR A 142 7.81 22.53 -8.98
CA TYR A 142 7.93 21.97 -7.63
C TYR A 142 8.31 23.06 -6.62
N ASN A 143 7.47 24.07 -6.46
CA ASN A 143 7.77 25.21 -5.59
C ASN A 143 7.07 25.08 -4.23
N ASP A 144 7.57 24.19 -3.36
CA ASP A 144 7.05 23.97 -2.00
C ASP A 144 7.70 24.88 -0.94
N CYS A 145 8.35 25.96 -1.33
CA CYS A 145 9.18 26.77 -0.47
C CYS A 145 8.48 27.98 0.14
N TYR A 146 7.18 27.93 0.34
CA TYR A 146 6.41 29.04 0.90
C TYR A 146 6.67 29.36 2.38
N SER A 147 7.44 28.54 3.11
CA SER A 147 7.70 28.74 4.55
C SER A 147 9.12 29.23 4.88
N MET A 148 10.02 29.24 3.91
CA MET A 148 11.35 29.86 4.04
C MET A 148 11.43 31.04 3.09
N ASP A 149 12.26 32.04 3.43
CA ASP A 149 12.62 33.07 2.48
C ASP A 149 13.15 32.41 1.21
N GLU A 150 12.50 32.66 0.07
CA GLU A 150 12.82 32.04 -1.22
C GLU A 150 14.33 32.13 -1.53
N GLU A 151 14.97 33.25 -1.15
CA GLU A 151 16.42 33.43 -1.29
C GLU A 151 17.24 32.48 -0.41
N GLU A 152 16.81 32.22 0.82
CA GLU A 152 17.54 31.38 1.77
C GLU A 152 17.46 29.89 1.34
N PHE A 153 16.31 29.48 0.84
CA PHE A 153 16.12 28.14 0.28
C PHE A 153 16.94 27.92 -1.00
N LEU A 154 16.90 28.86 -1.92
CA LEU A 154 17.65 28.81 -3.18
C LEU A 154 19.16 28.81 -2.91
N LYS A 155 19.64 29.51 -1.90
CA LYS A 155 21.05 29.49 -1.46
C LYS A 155 21.41 28.15 -0.82
N ALA A 156 20.61 27.65 0.11
CA ALA A 156 20.84 26.37 0.78
C ALA A 156 20.73 25.17 -0.19
N GLY A 157 19.91 25.31 -1.24
CA GLY A 157 19.72 24.32 -2.29
C GLY A 157 20.79 24.32 -3.38
N GLY A 158 21.75 25.26 -3.38
CA GLY A 158 22.77 25.37 -4.43
C GLY A 158 22.24 25.92 -5.74
N TYR A 159 21.14 26.67 -5.69
CA TYR A 159 20.55 27.35 -6.87
C TYR A 159 21.30 28.65 -7.25
N TYR A 160 22.22 29.08 -6.40
CA TYR A 160 23.11 30.21 -6.67
C TYR A 160 24.57 29.75 -6.67
N ASP A 161 25.39 30.36 -7.53
CA ASP A 161 26.84 30.19 -7.50
C ASP A 161 27.49 30.95 -6.30
N GLU A 162 28.80 30.77 -6.11
CA GLU A 162 29.57 31.46 -5.09
C GLU A 162 29.56 33.01 -5.23
N ASN A 163 29.14 33.52 -6.39
CA ASN A 163 29.05 34.94 -6.70
C ASN A 163 27.61 35.48 -6.52
N GLY A 164 26.66 34.65 -6.10
CA GLY A 164 25.25 35.03 -5.91
C GLY A 164 24.42 35.08 -7.19
N ASN A 165 24.91 34.55 -8.33
CA ASN A 165 24.12 34.45 -9.55
C ASN A 165 23.25 33.19 -9.53
N ARG A 166 22.01 33.32 -9.95
CA ARG A 166 21.09 32.20 -10.07
C ARG A 166 21.55 31.22 -11.16
N VAL A 167 21.90 30.01 -10.77
CA VAL A 167 22.47 28.99 -11.66
C VAL A 167 21.38 28.13 -12.30
N ILE A 168 20.21 28.05 -11.70
CA ILE A 168 19.10 27.17 -12.12
C ILE A 168 17.80 27.98 -12.23
N ASP A 169 17.13 27.87 -13.36
CA ASP A 169 15.80 28.45 -13.55
C ASP A 169 14.75 27.48 -12.97
N VAL A 170 14.06 27.89 -11.90
CA VAL A 170 13.18 27.03 -11.08
C VAL A 170 11.88 26.65 -11.81
N LYS A 171 11.70 27.04 -13.06
CA LYS A 171 10.41 26.92 -13.76
C LYS A 171 10.09 25.56 -14.34
N GLU A 172 11.08 24.71 -14.56
CA GLU A 172 10.85 23.38 -15.14
C GLU A 172 11.85 22.37 -14.55
N ASN A 173 11.37 21.23 -14.08
CA ASN A 173 12.23 20.13 -13.67
C ASN A 173 12.64 19.33 -14.92
N LYS A 174 13.80 19.61 -15.49
CA LYS A 174 14.32 18.95 -16.69
C LYS A 174 15.29 17.84 -16.33
N GLU A 175 15.28 16.76 -17.09
CA GLU A 175 16.20 15.61 -16.93
C GLU A 175 17.69 16.03 -16.96
N SER A 176 18.02 17.13 -17.64
CA SER A 176 19.35 17.74 -17.63
C SER A 176 19.73 18.38 -16.30
N ASN A 177 18.78 18.56 -15.38
CA ASN A 177 19.03 19.05 -14.04
C ASN A 177 19.58 17.91 -13.16
N GLY A 178 20.79 18.02 -12.63
CA GLY A 178 21.35 17.02 -11.70
C GLY A 178 20.55 16.79 -10.41
N ARG A 179 19.45 17.51 -10.19
CA ARG A 179 18.52 17.40 -9.06
C ARG A 179 17.13 16.89 -9.47
N PHE A 180 16.97 16.46 -10.68
CA PHE A 180 15.70 16.03 -11.29
C PHE A 180 14.85 15.14 -10.37
N HIS A 181 15.39 14.01 -9.92
CA HIS A 181 14.71 13.12 -8.97
C HIS A 181 14.65 13.69 -7.56
N THR A 182 15.64 14.49 -7.16
CA THR A 182 15.72 15.08 -5.82
C THR A 182 14.58 16.04 -5.55
N ASP A 183 14.26 16.91 -6.50
CA ASP A 183 13.21 17.92 -6.36
C ASP A 183 11.83 17.24 -6.28
N TRP A 184 11.62 16.19 -7.08
CA TRP A 184 10.43 15.36 -7.00
C TRP A 184 10.29 14.66 -5.64
N LEU A 185 11.36 14.07 -5.12
CA LEU A 185 11.38 13.44 -3.80
C LEU A 185 11.09 14.43 -2.68
N ASN A 186 11.67 15.63 -2.74
CA ASN A 186 11.44 16.69 -1.74
C ASN A 186 9.98 17.17 -1.76
N MET A 187 9.34 17.22 -2.91
CA MET A 187 7.93 17.55 -3.07
C MET A 187 7.03 16.46 -2.48
N LEU A 188 7.25 15.18 -2.84
CA LEU A 188 6.32 14.11 -2.52
C LEU A 188 6.47 13.58 -1.09
N TYR A 189 7.69 13.49 -0.57
CA TYR A 189 7.97 12.88 0.74
C TYR A 189 7.18 13.50 1.90
N PRO A 190 7.12 14.84 2.09
CA PRO A 190 6.35 15.43 3.17
C PRO A 190 4.85 15.19 3.05
N ARG A 191 4.32 15.12 1.83
CA ARG A 191 2.90 14.84 1.54
C ARG A 191 2.53 13.40 1.93
N LEU A 192 3.35 12.43 1.56
CA LEU A 192 3.15 11.03 1.94
C LEU A 192 3.20 10.81 3.45
N ARG A 193 4.10 11.52 4.16
CA ARG A 193 4.13 11.44 5.62
C ARG A 193 2.83 11.92 6.27
N LEU A 194 2.32 13.06 5.82
CA LEU A 194 1.05 13.59 6.31
C LEU A 194 -0.13 12.72 5.90
N ALA A 195 -0.13 12.20 4.67
CA ALA A 195 -1.16 11.27 4.20
C ALA A 195 -1.24 10.01 5.07
N ARG A 196 -0.08 9.43 5.45
CA ARG A 196 -0.04 8.29 6.37
C ARG A 196 -0.70 8.60 7.71
N ASP A 197 -0.48 9.79 8.26
CA ASP A 197 -1.08 10.20 9.53
C ASP A 197 -2.60 10.30 9.46
N LEU A 198 -3.16 10.68 8.32
CA LEU A 198 -4.60 10.78 8.11
C LEU A 198 -5.28 9.41 8.03
N LEU A 199 -4.58 8.37 7.56
CA LEU A 199 -5.16 7.03 7.40
C LEU A 199 -5.56 6.42 8.74
N THR A 200 -6.67 5.66 8.75
CA THR A 200 -7.02 4.70 9.81
C THR A 200 -5.98 3.59 9.88
N ASP A 201 -5.93 2.82 10.96
CA ASP A 201 -4.95 1.72 11.10
C ASP A 201 -5.15 0.64 10.03
N ASP A 202 -6.39 0.41 9.58
CA ASP A 202 -6.75 -0.44 8.44
C ASP A 202 -6.94 0.35 7.14
N GLY A 203 -6.39 1.56 7.06
CA GLY A 203 -6.43 2.43 5.90
C GLY A 203 -5.43 2.02 4.83
N VAL A 204 -5.76 2.34 3.58
CA VAL A 204 -4.99 1.99 2.39
C VAL A 204 -4.68 3.22 1.54
N ILE A 205 -3.51 3.25 0.93
CA ILE A 205 -3.14 4.26 -0.08
C ILE A 205 -2.79 3.60 -1.40
N PHE A 206 -3.29 4.18 -2.48
CA PHE A 206 -3.01 3.85 -3.86
C PHE A 206 -2.26 5.02 -4.49
N ILE A 207 -1.16 4.74 -5.19
CA ILE A 207 -0.31 5.77 -5.79
C ILE A 207 0.03 5.36 -7.21
N SER A 208 -0.52 6.09 -8.19
CA SER A 208 -0.20 5.89 -9.61
C SER A 208 1.17 6.45 -9.94
N ILE A 209 1.90 5.80 -10.83
CA ILE A 209 3.23 6.21 -11.29
C ILE A 209 3.64 5.45 -12.55
N ASP A 210 4.54 6.02 -13.34
CA ASP A 210 5.21 5.33 -14.45
C ASP A 210 6.66 4.92 -14.12
N ASP A 211 7.39 4.42 -15.12
CA ASP A 211 8.78 3.95 -14.96
C ASP A 211 9.76 5.02 -14.50
N ASN A 212 9.45 6.33 -14.70
CA ASN A 212 10.40 7.41 -14.38
C ASN A 212 10.72 7.48 -12.88
N GLU A 213 9.71 7.32 -12.01
CA GLU A 213 9.87 7.46 -10.56
C GLU A 213 9.38 6.26 -9.73
N GLN A 214 8.90 5.18 -10.35
CA GLN A 214 8.40 3.99 -9.64
C GLN A 214 9.38 3.47 -8.59
N ALA A 215 10.66 3.32 -8.94
CA ALA A 215 11.68 2.79 -8.03
C ALA A 215 11.93 3.72 -6.83
N ASN A 216 11.97 5.04 -7.07
CA ASN A 216 12.14 6.05 -6.03
C ASN A 216 10.91 6.11 -5.12
N LEU A 217 9.71 6.11 -5.71
CA LEU A 217 8.45 6.06 -4.98
C LEU A 217 8.37 4.86 -4.05
N LYS A 218 8.68 3.66 -4.57
CA LYS A 218 8.70 2.42 -3.77
C LYS A 218 9.59 2.58 -2.54
N LYS A 219 10.80 3.14 -2.70
CA LYS A 219 11.76 3.32 -1.61
C LYS A 219 11.30 4.30 -0.53
N ILE A 220 10.73 5.44 -0.91
CA ILE A 220 10.23 6.40 0.08
C ILE A 220 8.96 5.88 0.77
N CYS A 221 8.11 5.13 0.07
CA CYS A 221 6.94 4.49 0.67
C CYS A 221 7.34 3.37 1.64
N ASP A 222 8.35 2.55 1.33
CA ASP A 222 8.89 1.55 2.24
C ASP A 222 9.39 2.21 3.55
N GLU A 223 10.00 3.38 3.46
CA GLU A 223 10.45 4.13 4.64
C GLU A 223 9.28 4.71 5.44
N ILE A 224 8.29 5.29 4.76
CA ILE A 224 7.18 6.00 5.40
C ILE A 224 6.14 5.04 5.98
N PHE A 225 5.69 4.08 5.19
CA PHE A 225 4.63 3.14 5.57
C PHE A 225 5.17 1.87 6.22
N GLY A 226 6.41 1.49 5.91
CA GLY A 226 7.04 0.24 6.28
C GLY A 226 7.01 -0.77 5.14
N GLU A 227 8.13 -1.47 4.88
CA GLU A 227 8.25 -2.47 3.82
C GLU A 227 7.25 -3.62 4.00
N SER A 228 6.98 -4.03 5.24
CA SER A 228 6.00 -5.08 5.57
C SER A 228 4.54 -4.70 5.26
N ASN A 229 4.26 -3.43 5.06
CA ASN A 229 2.94 -2.89 4.74
C ASN A 229 2.73 -2.67 3.24
N PHE A 230 3.69 -3.05 2.42
CA PHE A 230 3.54 -3.12 0.97
C PHE A 230 2.63 -4.28 0.59
N ILE A 231 1.48 -4.00 -0.04
CA ILE A 231 0.52 -5.01 -0.46
C ILE A 231 0.84 -5.54 -1.84
N GLY A 232 1.20 -4.65 -2.74
CA GLY A 232 1.51 -5.02 -4.11
C GLY A 232 1.60 -3.83 -5.03
N GLU A 233 1.96 -4.14 -6.26
CA GLU A 233 2.00 -3.22 -7.38
C GLU A 233 1.06 -3.72 -8.46
N LEU A 234 0.11 -2.88 -8.84
CA LEU A 234 -0.77 -3.15 -9.98
C LEU A 234 -0.08 -2.65 -11.24
N VAL A 235 -0.10 -3.46 -12.28
CA VAL A 235 0.37 -3.11 -13.60
C VAL A 235 -0.85 -2.91 -14.49
N ARG A 236 -1.06 -1.68 -14.97
CA ARG A 236 -2.16 -1.32 -15.85
C ARG A 236 -1.65 -1.10 -17.27
N MET A 237 -2.28 -1.73 -18.25
CA MET A 237 -2.03 -1.42 -19.65
C MET A 237 -2.72 -0.11 -20.03
N VAL A 238 -1.94 0.86 -20.48
CA VAL A 238 -2.43 2.20 -20.87
C VAL A 238 -2.68 2.37 -22.35
N MET A 239 -2.00 1.57 -23.19
CA MET A 239 -2.19 1.54 -24.63
C MET A 239 -1.95 0.14 -25.18
N GLU A 240 -2.57 -0.16 -26.32
CA GLU A 240 -2.33 -1.37 -27.09
C GLU A 240 -1.47 -1.04 -28.32
N GLY A 241 -0.42 -1.81 -28.57
CA GLY A 241 0.46 -1.67 -29.72
C GLY A 241 1.41 -0.48 -29.58
N GLY A 242 2.68 -0.74 -29.39
CA GLY A 242 3.71 0.27 -29.20
C GLY A 242 3.73 1.32 -30.33
N LYS A 243 4.21 2.53 -30.00
CA LYS A 243 4.44 3.56 -31.01
C LYS A 243 5.50 3.07 -31.98
N SER A 244 5.30 3.35 -33.27
CA SER A 244 6.21 2.93 -34.37
C SER A 244 7.61 3.55 -34.29
N ASP A 245 7.79 4.58 -33.46
CA ASP A 245 9.01 5.32 -33.20
C ASP A 245 9.77 4.86 -31.94
N SER A 246 9.23 3.87 -31.19
CA SER A 246 9.91 3.31 -30.02
C SER A 246 11.19 2.59 -30.44
N GLN A 247 12.31 2.92 -29.78
CA GLN A 247 13.57 2.21 -29.94
C GLN A 247 13.66 1.11 -28.88
N GLY A 248 13.69 -0.18 -29.30
CA GLY A 248 13.79 -1.30 -28.38
C GLY A 248 12.44 -1.83 -27.93
N ILE A 249 12.12 -1.70 -26.66
CA ILE A 249 10.86 -2.19 -26.06
C ILE A 249 9.88 -1.01 -25.93
N ALA A 250 8.65 -1.18 -26.43
CA ALA A 250 7.59 -0.22 -26.20
C ALA A 250 7.03 -0.39 -24.79
N ILE A 251 6.95 0.69 -24.04
CA ILE A 251 6.32 0.73 -22.72
C ILE A 251 4.83 0.98 -22.92
N GLU A 252 4.00 0.02 -22.52
CA GLU A 252 2.55 0.03 -22.74
C GLU A 252 1.78 0.06 -21.40
N HIS A 253 2.48 0.22 -20.27
CA HIS A 253 1.92 0.08 -18.94
C HIS A 253 2.37 1.22 -18.02
N GLU A 254 1.64 1.33 -16.94
CA GLU A 254 1.91 2.15 -15.76
C GLU A 254 1.69 1.31 -14.50
N TYR A 255 2.06 1.85 -13.36
CA TYR A 255 1.98 1.18 -12.07
C TYR A 255 1.03 1.89 -11.12
N CYS A 256 0.47 1.13 -10.18
CA CYS A 256 -0.15 1.69 -9.00
C CYS A 256 0.38 0.93 -7.77
N LEU A 257 1.12 1.62 -6.91
CA LEU A 257 1.66 1.06 -5.68
C LEU A 257 0.59 1.11 -4.59
N ILE A 258 0.48 0.02 -3.82
CA ILE A 258 -0.52 -0.13 -2.75
C ILE A 258 0.18 -0.38 -1.43
N TYR A 259 -0.09 0.48 -0.46
CA TYR A 259 0.36 0.34 0.93
C TYR A 259 -0.83 0.41 1.89
N ILE A 260 -0.78 -0.38 2.95
CA ILE A 260 -1.64 -0.21 4.12
C ILE A 260 -0.89 0.57 5.20
N LYS A 261 -1.63 1.18 6.12
CA LYS A 261 -0.98 1.83 7.25
C LYS A 261 -0.44 0.80 8.25
N GLN A 262 -1.24 -0.20 8.62
CA GLN A 262 -0.87 -1.15 9.69
C GLN A 262 -1.61 -2.50 9.59
N ASP A 263 -2.90 -2.55 9.24
CA ASP A 263 -3.73 -3.75 9.24
C ASP A 263 -4.23 -4.10 7.83
N ILE A 264 -3.92 -5.33 7.37
CA ILE A 264 -4.33 -5.85 6.05
C ILE A 264 -5.85 -6.02 5.90
N ASN A 265 -6.61 -6.05 7.00
CA ASN A 265 -8.07 -6.19 6.94
C ASN A 265 -8.77 -5.04 6.20
N GLY A 266 -8.04 -3.95 5.88
CA GLY A 266 -8.50 -2.88 5.01
C GLY A 266 -8.67 -3.27 3.55
N ILE A 267 -8.06 -4.36 3.09
CA ILE A 267 -8.09 -4.80 1.70
C ILE A 267 -9.23 -5.80 1.47
N ASN A 268 -10.18 -5.42 0.64
CA ASN A 268 -11.26 -6.31 0.23
C ASN A 268 -10.74 -7.40 -0.73
N GLN A 269 -11.40 -8.54 -0.69
CA GLN A 269 -11.21 -9.63 -1.64
C GLN A 269 -12.46 -9.74 -2.52
N ARG A 270 -12.31 -10.23 -3.74
CA ARG A 270 -13.44 -10.51 -4.61
C ARG A 270 -14.05 -11.88 -4.28
N ILE A 271 -15.37 -12.00 -4.39
CA ILE A 271 -16.02 -13.29 -4.34
C ILE A 271 -15.55 -14.12 -5.55
N ALA A 272 -15.10 -15.36 -5.30
CA ALA A 272 -14.70 -16.26 -6.35
C ALA A 272 -15.88 -16.51 -7.30
N GLY A 273 -15.71 -16.15 -8.58
CA GLY A 273 -16.63 -16.55 -9.62
C GLY A 273 -16.55 -18.06 -9.89
N LYS A 274 -17.37 -18.55 -10.82
CA LYS A 274 -17.31 -19.95 -11.27
C LYS A 274 -15.88 -20.28 -11.75
N GLN A 275 -15.28 -21.31 -11.15
CA GLN A 275 -13.95 -21.77 -11.51
C GLN A 275 -14.09 -23.10 -12.25
N ASP A 276 -13.47 -23.24 -13.42
CA ASP A 276 -13.63 -24.40 -14.32
C ASP A 276 -13.24 -25.75 -13.72
N HIS A 277 -12.40 -25.74 -12.67
CA HIS A 277 -12.00 -26.97 -12.00
C HIS A 277 -13.10 -27.56 -11.09
N TYR A 278 -14.16 -26.79 -10.73
CA TYR A 278 -15.35 -27.30 -10.07
C TYR A 278 -16.28 -27.92 -11.13
N ASN A 279 -16.04 -29.15 -11.49
CA ASN A 279 -16.71 -29.81 -12.63
C ASN A 279 -17.44 -31.10 -12.29
N LYS A 280 -17.34 -31.56 -11.03
CA LYS A 280 -18.06 -32.76 -10.56
C LYS A 280 -19.30 -32.37 -9.78
N LYS A 281 -20.30 -33.27 -9.84
CA LYS A 281 -21.61 -33.13 -9.19
C LYS A 281 -21.96 -34.42 -8.49
N ASP A 282 -22.51 -34.34 -7.26
CA ASP A 282 -23.06 -35.48 -6.53
C ASP A 282 -24.46 -35.19 -5.95
N ASN A 283 -24.95 -36.03 -5.05
CA ASN A 283 -26.26 -35.90 -4.43
C ASN A 283 -26.39 -34.69 -3.52
N HIS A 284 -25.27 -34.07 -3.10
CA HIS A 284 -25.22 -32.87 -2.22
C HIS A 284 -25.10 -31.58 -3.02
N PHE A 285 -25.27 -31.60 -4.33
CA PHE A 285 -25.04 -30.45 -5.20
C PHE A 285 -25.85 -29.20 -4.81
N GLU A 286 -27.11 -29.38 -4.46
CA GLU A 286 -27.98 -28.22 -4.13
C GLU A 286 -27.45 -27.45 -2.92
N GLU A 287 -26.93 -28.15 -1.92
CA GLU A 287 -26.41 -27.57 -0.67
C GLU A 287 -24.94 -27.16 -0.80
N ARG A 288 -24.09 -27.99 -1.46
CA ARG A 288 -22.63 -27.87 -1.46
C ARG A 288 -22.04 -27.32 -2.76
N GLY A 289 -22.80 -27.27 -3.86
CA GLY A 289 -22.36 -26.85 -5.19
C GLY A 289 -21.53 -27.92 -5.92
N TYR A 290 -20.85 -27.51 -6.98
CA TYR A 290 -19.88 -28.39 -7.66
C TYR A 290 -18.66 -28.66 -6.80
N TYR A 291 -17.95 -29.75 -7.10
CA TYR A 291 -16.69 -30.09 -6.42
C TYR A 291 -15.61 -30.54 -7.39
N TYR A 292 -14.39 -30.60 -6.91
CA TYR A 292 -13.27 -31.30 -7.51
C TYR A 292 -12.57 -32.18 -6.48
N LEU A 293 -11.76 -33.11 -6.97
CA LEU A 293 -11.06 -34.09 -6.15
C LEU A 293 -9.62 -33.64 -5.91
N LYS A 294 -9.20 -33.75 -4.66
CA LYS A 294 -7.80 -33.55 -4.27
C LYS A 294 -7.28 -34.83 -3.61
N PRO A 295 -6.06 -35.29 -3.97
CA PRO A 295 -5.47 -36.47 -3.32
C PRO A 295 -5.32 -36.30 -1.83
N LEU A 296 -5.66 -37.29 -1.04
CA LEU A 296 -5.44 -37.29 0.40
C LEU A 296 -3.98 -37.61 0.73
N GLU A 297 -3.25 -38.29 -0.15
CA GLU A 297 -1.81 -38.55 0.01
C GLU A 297 -0.94 -37.41 -0.50
N ASN A 298 0.21 -37.16 0.16
CA ASN A 298 1.21 -36.18 -0.27
C ASN A 298 2.62 -36.73 -0.03
N GLY A 299 3.45 -36.77 -1.09
CA GLY A 299 4.85 -37.21 -1.05
C GLY A 299 5.86 -36.06 -0.90
N GLY A 300 5.43 -34.80 -1.09
CA GLY A 300 6.33 -33.64 -1.04
C GLY A 300 6.56 -33.06 0.37
N LEU A 301 5.78 -33.53 1.36
CA LEU A 301 5.81 -32.98 2.72
C LEU A 301 6.60 -33.86 3.71
N GLY A 302 7.20 -34.95 3.26
CA GLY A 302 7.93 -35.90 4.08
C GLY A 302 7.03 -36.82 4.92
N TYR A 303 7.63 -37.81 5.57
CA TYR A 303 6.95 -38.79 6.40
C TYR A 303 6.63 -38.24 7.79
N VAL A 304 5.43 -38.61 8.27
CA VAL A 304 5.00 -38.30 9.65
C VAL A 304 4.24 -39.53 10.19
N PRO A 305 4.72 -40.19 11.29
CA PRO A 305 4.12 -41.43 11.80
C PRO A 305 2.63 -41.34 12.15
N SER A 306 2.17 -40.24 12.68
CA SER A 306 0.75 -40.02 13.02
C SER A 306 -0.16 -39.84 11.80
N LEU A 307 0.41 -39.62 10.62
CA LEU A 307 -0.28 -39.46 9.35
C LEU A 307 -0.07 -40.66 8.39
N ASP A 308 0.45 -41.77 8.93
CA ASP A 308 0.61 -43.05 8.24
C ASP A 308 -0.26 -44.13 8.92
N TYR A 309 -1.54 -44.08 8.66
CA TYR A 309 -2.53 -45.00 9.21
C TYR A 309 -3.32 -45.70 8.09
N PRO A 310 -3.85 -46.93 8.32
CA PRO A 310 -4.63 -47.63 7.33
C PRO A 310 -6.01 -47.00 7.12
N ILE A 311 -6.39 -46.88 5.84
CA ILE A 311 -7.74 -46.53 5.38
C ILE A 311 -8.30 -47.80 4.71
N ILE A 312 -9.49 -48.23 5.11
CA ILE A 312 -10.14 -49.38 4.51
C ILE A 312 -10.80 -48.97 3.20
N GLY A 313 -10.38 -49.58 2.11
CA GLY A 313 -10.91 -49.34 0.79
C GLY A 313 -12.27 -50.02 0.56
N PRO A 314 -12.92 -49.73 -0.59
CA PRO A 314 -14.19 -50.38 -0.95
C PRO A 314 -14.11 -51.90 -1.10
N ASP A 315 -12.92 -52.45 -1.37
CA ASP A 315 -12.61 -53.87 -1.45
C ASP A 315 -12.25 -54.54 -0.11
N GLY A 316 -12.36 -53.77 0.98
CA GLY A 316 -12.04 -54.25 2.33
C GLY A 316 -10.54 -54.29 2.67
N LYS A 317 -9.67 -53.90 1.75
CA LYS A 317 -8.21 -53.88 1.95
C LYS A 317 -7.73 -52.56 2.58
N GLU A 318 -6.61 -52.64 3.29
CA GLU A 318 -5.94 -51.49 3.83
C GLU A 318 -5.18 -50.70 2.75
N ILE A 319 -5.37 -49.39 2.73
CA ILE A 319 -4.68 -48.45 1.86
C ILE A 319 -3.79 -47.58 2.77
N TYR A 320 -2.51 -47.48 2.44
CA TYR A 320 -1.53 -46.62 3.09
C TYR A 320 -1.05 -45.55 2.11
N PRO A 321 -0.55 -44.39 2.63
CA PRO A 321 0.01 -43.34 1.78
C PRO A 321 1.23 -43.87 1.05
N GLY A 322 1.34 -43.56 -0.26
CA GLY A 322 2.38 -44.09 -1.12
C GLY A 322 2.28 -45.61 -1.38
N GLY A 323 1.22 -46.29 -0.89
CA GLY A 323 0.93 -47.70 -1.13
C GLY A 323 1.60 -48.70 -0.18
N ALA A 324 2.31 -48.26 0.84
CA ALA A 324 2.95 -49.13 1.84
C ALA A 324 3.03 -48.42 3.22
N HIS A 325 2.93 -49.19 4.31
CA HIS A 325 3.14 -48.70 5.66
C HIS A 325 4.64 -48.46 5.92
N GLY A 326 4.96 -47.42 6.68
CA GLY A 326 6.32 -47.03 7.02
C GLY A 326 6.84 -45.86 6.19
N ASP A 327 8.06 -45.42 6.53
CA ASP A 327 8.68 -44.26 5.87
C ASP A 327 9.02 -44.54 4.41
N ASN A 328 8.05 -44.22 3.55
CA ASN A 328 8.20 -44.26 2.09
C ASN A 328 8.19 -42.87 1.45
N GLY A 329 8.36 -41.81 2.28
CA GLY A 329 8.30 -40.41 1.85
C GLY A 329 6.88 -39.84 1.67
N TYR A 330 5.82 -40.64 1.90
CA TYR A 330 4.43 -40.23 1.78
C TYR A 330 3.73 -40.14 3.11
N ARG A 331 2.68 -39.32 3.20
CA ARG A 331 1.77 -39.21 4.33
C ARG A 331 0.37 -38.81 3.89
N TRP A 332 -0.63 -39.09 4.74
CA TRP A 332 -1.94 -38.46 4.58
C TRP A 332 -1.86 -36.96 4.92
N VAL A 333 -2.68 -36.15 4.24
CA VAL A 333 -2.80 -34.70 4.52
C VAL A 333 -3.57 -34.47 5.81
N TRP A 334 -4.47 -35.39 6.20
CA TRP A 334 -5.32 -35.28 7.38
C TRP A 334 -5.00 -36.36 8.42
N GLY A 335 -5.17 -36.01 9.69
CA GLY A 335 -5.20 -36.99 10.78
C GLY A 335 -6.45 -37.87 10.73
N ARG A 336 -6.39 -39.01 11.44
CA ARG A 336 -7.45 -40.01 11.43
C ARG A 336 -8.83 -39.49 11.85
N GLU A 337 -8.89 -38.58 12.83
CA GLU A 337 -10.15 -38.01 13.30
C GLU A 337 -10.82 -37.16 12.21
N LYS A 338 -10.06 -36.28 11.56
CA LYS A 338 -10.55 -35.47 10.46
C LYS A 338 -10.99 -36.33 9.27
N PHE A 339 -10.23 -37.38 8.94
CA PHE A 339 -10.61 -38.35 7.90
C PHE A 339 -11.94 -39.03 8.22
N ASN A 340 -12.11 -39.57 9.44
CA ASN A 340 -13.34 -40.26 9.83
C ASN A 340 -14.56 -39.32 9.79
N ARG A 341 -14.39 -38.10 10.23
CA ARG A 341 -15.43 -37.05 10.13
C ARG A 341 -15.78 -36.76 8.67
N ALA A 342 -14.78 -36.55 7.82
CA ALA A 342 -14.99 -36.31 6.39
C ALA A 342 -15.66 -37.48 5.69
N LEU A 343 -15.33 -38.73 6.08
CA LEU A 343 -15.97 -39.94 5.56
C LEU A 343 -17.47 -39.99 5.95
N SER A 344 -17.81 -39.65 7.19
CA SER A 344 -19.21 -39.59 7.66
C SER A 344 -20.03 -38.50 6.97
N LEU A 345 -19.37 -37.46 6.46
CA LEU A 345 -19.97 -36.33 5.74
C LEU A 345 -20.00 -36.55 4.22
N ASP A 346 -19.65 -37.72 3.72
CA ASP A 346 -19.52 -38.04 2.29
C ASP A 346 -18.55 -37.14 1.53
N MET A 347 -17.47 -36.73 2.21
CA MET A 347 -16.42 -35.87 1.61
C MET A 347 -15.26 -36.68 1.00
N ILE A 348 -15.27 -38.00 1.14
CA ILE A 348 -14.21 -38.90 0.64
C ILE A 348 -14.68 -39.64 -0.60
N GLU A 349 -13.79 -39.72 -1.58
CA GLU A 349 -14.01 -40.49 -2.83
C GLU A 349 -12.83 -41.43 -3.04
N PHE A 350 -13.18 -42.73 -3.31
CA PHE A 350 -12.22 -43.76 -3.67
C PHE A 350 -12.23 -43.93 -5.18
N SER A 351 -11.08 -43.77 -5.81
CA SER A 351 -10.92 -43.97 -7.25
C SER A 351 -9.92 -45.10 -7.53
N VAL A 352 -10.18 -45.92 -8.49
CA VAL A 352 -9.24 -46.95 -8.96
C VAL A 352 -7.99 -46.23 -9.51
N SER A 353 -6.81 -46.71 -9.13
CA SER A 353 -5.55 -46.15 -9.61
C SER A 353 -5.39 -46.38 -11.13
N GLN A 354 -5.03 -45.32 -11.85
CA GLN A 354 -4.74 -45.42 -13.29
C GLN A 354 -3.51 -46.29 -13.62
N LYS A 355 -2.59 -46.45 -12.66
CA LYS A 355 -1.35 -47.23 -12.81
C LYS A 355 -1.56 -48.72 -12.48
N ASP A 356 -2.51 -49.01 -11.59
CA ASP A 356 -2.79 -50.36 -11.11
C ASP A 356 -4.27 -50.51 -10.78
N SER A 357 -5.02 -51.14 -11.64
CA SER A 357 -6.48 -51.31 -11.51
C SER A 357 -6.91 -52.14 -10.29
N THR A 358 -5.98 -52.76 -9.58
CA THR A 358 -6.24 -53.52 -8.36
C THR A 358 -6.12 -52.67 -7.10
N LYS A 359 -5.72 -51.43 -7.22
CA LYS A 359 -5.49 -50.50 -6.08
C LYS A 359 -6.41 -49.29 -6.13
N TYR A 360 -6.85 -48.87 -4.97
CA TYR A 360 -7.62 -47.63 -4.78
C TYR A 360 -6.71 -46.51 -4.33
N LYS A 361 -7.05 -45.30 -4.79
CA LYS A 361 -6.53 -44.03 -4.29
C LYS A 361 -7.62 -43.30 -3.55
N VAL A 362 -7.22 -42.57 -2.50
CA VAL A 362 -8.14 -41.85 -1.64
C VAL A 362 -8.07 -40.35 -1.98
N TYR A 363 -9.21 -39.79 -2.27
CA TYR A 363 -9.39 -38.36 -2.55
C TYR A 363 -10.39 -37.76 -1.58
N TYR A 364 -10.29 -36.47 -1.39
CA TYR A 364 -11.31 -35.69 -0.70
C TYR A 364 -11.93 -34.66 -1.66
N LYS A 365 -13.23 -34.45 -1.46
CA LYS A 365 -14.02 -33.52 -2.26
C LYS A 365 -13.82 -32.09 -1.72
N ILE A 366 -13.52 -31.14 -2.60
CA ILE A 366 -13.52 -29.71 -2.31
C ILE A 366 -14.71 -29.12 -3.02
N TYR A 367 -15.71 -28.71 -2.26
CA TYR A 367 -16.93 -28.13 -2.78
C TYR A 367 -16.82 -26.61 -2.94
N GLU A 368 -17.71 -26.07 -3.75
CA GLU A 368 -17.79 -24.65 -4.06
C GLU A 368 -18.35 -23.82 -2.90
N LYS A 369 -19.38 -24.35 -2.19
CA LYS A 369 -20.17 -23.60 -1.19
C LYS A 369 -19.86 -23.96 0.26
N VAL A 370 -19.09 -25.03 0.53
CA VAL A 370 -18.79 -25.49 1.89
C VAL A 370 -17.31 -25.81 2.05
N ASP A 371 -16.81 -25.74 3.29
CA ASP A 371 -15.48 -26.18 3.65
C ASP A 371 -15.38 -27.70 3.85
N THR A 372 -14.24 -28.20 4.31
CA THR A 372 -14.00 -29.63 4.55
C THR A 372 -14.77 -30.22 5.75
N ASP A 373 -15.41 -29.37 6.55
CA ASP A 373 -16.28 -29.73 7.66
C ASP A 373 -17.77 -29.53 7.32
N CYS A 374 -18.07 -29.29 6.02
CA CYS A 374 -19.40 -28.99 5.49
C CYS A 374 -20.04 -27.71 6.03
N MET A 375 -19.23 -26.78 6.55
CA MET A 375 -19.71 -25.45 6.96
C MET A 375 -19.81 -24.52 5.74
N PRO A 376 -20.90 -23.74 5.62
CA PRO A 376 -21.04 -22.81 4.50
C PRO A 376 -19.88 -21.82 4.44
N ILE A 377 -19.32 -21.61 3.27
CA ILE A 377 -18.26 -20.65 3.03
C ILE A 377 -18.55 -19.80 1.80
N ILE A 378 -18.11 -18.56 1.83
CA ILE A 378 -17.97 -17.71 0.66
C ILE A 378 -16.48 -17.72 0.30
N LYS A 379 -16.15 -18.32 -0.84
CA LYS A 379 -14.77 -18.31 -1.31
C LYS A 379 -14.38 -16.93 -1.79
N MET A 380 -13.41 -16.38 -1.11
CA MET A 380 -12.81 -15.11 -1.45
C MET A 380 -11.49 -15.33 -2.18
N LEU A 381 -11.23 -14.53 -3.19
CA LEU A 381 -9.97 -14.53 -3.94
C LEU A 381 -9.35 -13.13 -3.87
N PRO A 382 -8.03 -13.03 -3.77
CA PRO A 382 -7.36 -11.75 -3.93
C PRO A 382 -7.57 -11.21 -5.35
N PHE A 383 -7.47 -9.91 -5.51
CA PHE A 383 -7.40 -9.29 -6.82
C PHE A 383 -6.06 -9.65 -7.50
N GLY A 384 -6.07 -9.74 -8.82
CA GLY A 384 -4.83 -9.88 -9.59
C GLY A 384 -4.04 -8.58 -9.61
N SER A 385 -2.74 -8.66 -9.88
CA SER A 385 -1.87 -7.49 -10.03
C SER A 385 -1.75 -7.00 -11.47
N LEU A 386 -2.31 -7.71 -12.44
CA LEU A 386 -2.25 -7.37 -13.86
C LEU A 386 -3.62 -6.96 -14.37
N TYR A 387 -3.71 -5.76 -14.93
CA TYR A 387 -4.91 -5.19 -15.56
C TYR A 387 -4.60 -4.91 -17.03
N LEU A 388 -4.70 -5.95 -17.85
CA LEU A 388 -4.32 -5.93 -19.26
C LEU A 388 -5.47 -5.59 -20.21
N ASP A 389 -6.71 -5.75 -19.75
CA ASP A 389 -7.91 -5.55 -20.57
C ASP A 389 -8.84 -4.49 -20.01
N GLY A 390 -9.35 -3.63 -20.86
CA GLY A 390 -10.51 -2.78 -20.55
C GLY A 390 -10.20 -1.45 -19.85
N PHE A 391 -8.93 -1.13 -19.57
CA PHE A 391 -8.53 0.06 -18.78
C PHE A 391 -7.54 0.99 -19.49
N THR A 392 -7.60 1.03 -20.83
CA THR A 392 -6.70 1.89 -21.61
C THR A 392 -7.11 3.36 -21.57
N ASN A 393 -6.16 4.27 -21.78
CA ASN A 393 -6.42 5.72 -21.86
C ASN A 393 -7.45 6.07 -22.95
N ARG A 394 -7.53 5.29 -24.02
CA ARG A 394 -8.55 5.45 -25.07
C ARG A 394 -9.97 5.22 -24.55
N GLN A 395 -10.14 4.20 -23.69
CA GLN A 395 -11.46 3.88 -23.11
C GLN A 395 -11.88 4.95 -22.11
N ALA A 396 -10.95 5.45 -21.29
CA ALA A 396 -11.19 6.56 -20.38
C ALA A 396 -11.63 7.83 -21.13
N ILE A 397 -10.99 8.16 -22.25
CA ILE A 397 -11.41 9.29 -23.11
C ILE A 397 -12.85 9.11 -23.61
N ILE A 398 -13.22 7.88 -24.02
CA ILE A 398 -14.58 7.59 -24.51
C ILE A 398 -15.60 7.79 -23.39
N GLU A 399 -15.26 7.39 -22.16
CA GLU A 399 -16.17 7.52 -21.02
C GLU A 399 -16.34 8.97 -20.56
N VAL A 400 -15.23 9.72 -20.48
CA VAL A 400 -15.30 11.17 -20.23
C VAL A 400 -16.20 11.87 -21.24
N LYS A 401 -16.07 11.53 -22.54
CA LYS A 401 -16.96 12.08 -23.58
C LYS A 401 -18.42 11.69 -23.39
N LYS A 402 -18.71 10.49 -22.90
CA LYS A 402 -20.10 10.08 -22.61
C LYS A 402 -20.70 10.88 -21.46
N ILE A 403 -19.90 11.20 -20.42
CA ILE A 403 -20.36 11.92 -19.24
C ILE A 403 -20.51 13.41 -19.52
N PHE A 404 -19.55 14.03 -20.17
CA PHE A 404 -19.45 15.49 -20.32
C PHE A 404 -19.73 16.00 -21.72
N GLY A 405 -19.95 15.13 -22.72
CA GLY A 405 -20.21 15.51 -24.11
C GLY A 405 -18.96 15.86 -24.92
N ASP A 406 -17.85 16.17 -24.30
CA ASP A 406 -16.57 16.48 -24.96
C ASP A 406 -15.37 16.04 -24.13
N ARG A 407 -14.14 16.19 -24.66
CA ARG A 407 -12.90 15.95 -23.95
C ARG A 407 -12.57 17.17 -23.09
N ILE A 408 -12.96 17.13 -21.81
CA ILE A 408 -12.74 18.22 -20.85
C ILE A 408 -11.35 18.12 -20.22
N PHE A 409 -10.82 16.90 -20.03
CA PHE A 409 -9.53 16.68 -19.38
C PHE A 409 -8.44 16.36 -20.42
N SER A 410 -7.25 16.94 -20.22
CA SER A 410 -6.09 16.68 -21.08
C SER A 410 -5.58 15.24 -20.96
N TYR A 411 -5.68 14.64 -19.77
CA TYR A 411 -5.28 13.28 -19.43
C TYR A 411 -6.40 12.56 -18.66
N PRO A 412 -7.33 11.90 -19.35
CA PRO A 412 -8.47 11.24 -18.69
C PRO A 412 -8.20 9.83 -18.18
N GLY A 413 -6.94 9.39 -18.20
CA GLY A 413 -6.57 7.97 -18.00
C GLY A 413 -6.88 7.35 -16.66
N GLU A 414 -7.31 8.11 -15.66
CA GLU A 414 -7.28 7.66 -14.26
C GLU A 414 -8.63 7.56 -13.55
N LEU A 415 -9.72 7.62 -14.30
CA LEU A 415 -11.07 7.50 -13.74
C LEU A 415 -11.47 6.08 -13.30
N TYR A 416 -10.57 5.08 -13.34
CA TYR A 416 -10.93 3.67 -13.18
C TYR A 416 -10.29 2.93 -12.00
N TYR A 417 -9.68 3.64 -11.08
CA TYR A 417 -9.13 2.97 -9.89
C TYR A 417 -10.12 2.79 -8.75
#